data_8da76feb13cbc4a664f04ca627edf6a7
#
_entry.id   8da76feb13cbc4a664f04ca627edf6a7
#
_cell.length_a   1.000
_cell.length_b   1.000
_cell.length_c   1.000
_cell.angle_alpha   90.00
_cell.angle_beta   90.00
_cell.angle_gamma   90.00
#
_symmetry.space_group_name_H-M   'P 1'
#
loop_
_entity.id
_entity.type
_entity.pdbx_description
1 polymer ?
#
loop_
_entity_poly.entity_id
_entity_poly.type
_entity_poly.pdbx_seq_one_letter_code
_entity_poly.pdbx_strand_id
1 'polypeptide(L)'
;MRRVYSIALLLLVALGLSATTKEVKLKLLETSDIHGNFFPYNFIEQREWGGSLARVYSFVQEERRAYGDNLLLLDNGDILQGQPSAYYYNFMDTVSTHIASAMMNYMGYNAGNMGNHDVEAGHAVFDRWIKQCDFPILGANIIRTSDRETYLKPYEVFERDGVKIVVLGMITPAIPVWLPETLWQGLYFADMEETARKWMKIIQEKEKPDVVVGIFHAGNEARTMSGQYREDASMEVAQRIPGFDVVIMGHDHRRYCGKVANIEGDSVLLINPASNGRVVGSVDVVLKMEHGKVLDKQVSGVLTDVDKLEPSKEFMEKFAPQYKAVNDFVSEKVGTFTESIATRPAYFGPSAFIDFIHSLQLELTGADVSFAAPLSFDAKIDKGDITISDMFSLYKYENMLYTMNLTGAEIKGFLEESYAMWTNRMKSPDDHVLFCLLYTSPSPRDRQK
;
A
#
# COMPACT_ATOMS: atom_id res chain seq x y z
N MET A 1 -27.99 56.33 -53.94
CA MET A 1 -26.80 55.58 -53.53
C MET A 1 -26.67 55.56 -52.03
N ARG A 2 -27.71 55.15 -51.23
CA ARG A 2 -27.68 55.10 -49.74
C ARG A 2 -28.31 53.82 -49.18
N ARG A 3 -28.57 52.76 -49.93
CA ARG A 3 -29.19 51.52 -49.49
C ARG A 3 -28.33 50.23 -49.61
N VAL A 4 -27.06 50.36 -50.06
CA VAL A 4 -26.19 49.19 -50.32
C VAL A 4 -25.19 48.98 -49.16
N TYR A 5 -24.95 49.93 -48.24
CA TYR A 5 -23.98 49.81 -47.17
C TYR A 5 -24.52 49.20 -45.89
N SER A 6 -25.83 49.04 -45.75
CA SER A 6 -26.43 48.46 -44.51
C SER A 6 -26.54 46.95 -44.53
N ILE A 7 -26.35 46.28 -45.65
CA ILE A 7 -26.43 44.81 -45.78
C ILE A 7 -25.06 44.14 -45.57
N ALA A 8 -23.97 44.88 -45.89
CA ALA A 8 -22.61 44.33 -45.69
C ALA A 8 -22.13 44.31 -44.23
N LEU A 9 -22.72 45.14 -43.34
CA LEU A 9 -22.33 45.16 -41.92
C LEU A 9 -23.06 44.12 -41.07
N LEU A 10 -24.17 43.54 -41.53
CA LEU A 10 -24.92 42.47 -40.87
C LEU A 10 -24.41 41.04 -41.21
N LEU A 11 -23.61 40.91 -42.27
CA LEU A 11 -23.01 39.63 -42.67
C LEU A 11 -21.63 39.37 -42.04
N LEU A 12 -21.01 40.35 -41.38
CA LEU A 12 -19.71 40.21 -40.72
C LEU A 12 -19.81 39.87 -39.21
N VAL A 13 -20.99 39.86 -38.62
CA VAL A 13 -21.22 39.47 -37.22
C VAL A 13 -21.73 38.04 -37.07
N ALA A 14 -22.02 37.36 -38.18
CA ALA A 14 -22.45 35.96 -38.19
C ALA A 14 -21.34 34.95 -38.54
N LEU A 15 -20.08 35.40 -38.64
CA LEU A 15 -18.92 34.51 -38.63
C LEU A 15 -18.62 34.13 -37.16
N GLY A 16 -19.52 33.42 -36.66
CA GLY A 16 -19.64 32.43 -35.70
C GLY A 16 -18.43 32.19 -34.86
N LEU A 17 -18.48 32.48 -33.60
CA LEU A 17 -17.93 31.64 -32.58
C LEU A 17 -18.53 30.22 -32.75
N SER A 18 -17.99 29.46 -33.70
CA SER A 18 -18.13 28.00 -33.65
C SER A 18 -17.35 27.60 -32.41
N ALA A 19 -18.05 27.42 -31.31
CA ALA A 19 -17.46 26.91 -30.10
C ALA A 19 -16.84 25.56 -30.43
N THR A 20 -15.52 25.51 -30.54
CA THR A 20 -14.81 24.26 -30.76
C THR A 20 -14.77 23.53 -29.44
N THR A 21 -15.59 22.48 -29.31
CA THR A 21 -15.48 21.54 -28.23
C THR A 21 -14.15 20.82 -28.35
N LYS A 22 -13.35 20.80 -27.25
CA LYS A 22 -12.09 20.06 -27.12
C LYS A 22 -12.35 18.82 -26.33
N GLU A 23 -11.92 17.67 -26.82
CA GLU A 23 -11.85 16.44 -26.02
C GLU A 23 -10.48 16.37 -25.33
N VAL A 24 -10.47 16.17 -24.01
CA VAL A 24 -9.28 15.94 -23.21
C VAL A 24 -9.34 14.53 -22.64
N LYS A 25 -8.28 13.78 -22.84
CA LYS A 25 -8.11 12.43 -22.31
C LYS A 25 -7.02 12.42 -21.27
N LEU A 26 -7.36 11.97 -20.06
CA LEU A 26 -6.43 11.79 -18.97
C LEU A 26 -6.32 10.30 -18.65
N LYS A 27 -5.13 9.87 -18.26
CA LYS A 27 -4.84 8.53 -17.75
C LYS A 27 -4.35 8.63 -16.32
N LEU A 28 -4.98 7.90 -15.40
CA LEU A 28 -4.48 7.69 -14.05
C LEU A 28 -4.02 6.25 -13.95
N LEU A 29 -2.78 6.03 -13.54
CA LEU A 29 -2.24 4.72 -13.22
C LEU A 29 -2.00 4.63 -11.73
N GLU A 30 -2.37 3.49 -11.16
CA GLU A 30 -2.28 3.23 -9.74
C GLU A 30 -1.41 2.01 -9.47
N THR A 31 -0.49 2.17 -8.50
CA THR A 31 0.10 1.07 -7.73
C THR A 31 -0.34 1.17 -6.27
N SER A 32 -0.42 0.03 -5.59
CA SER A 32 -0.71 -0.07 -4.17
C SER A 32 -0.05 -1.32 -3.61
N ASP A 33 0.29 -1.31 -2.32
CA ASP A 33 0.73 -2.51 -1.61
C ASP A 33 1.89 -3.23 -2.32
N ILE A 34 2.88 -2.47 -2.75
CA ILE A 34 4.05 -3.01 -3.47
C ILE A 34 4.88 -3.92 -2.58
N HIS A 35 4.91 -3.68 -1.26
CA HIS A 35 5.57 -4.51 -0.28
C HIS A 35 7.00 -4.89 -0.66
N GLY A 36 7.79 -3.91 -1.08
CA GLY A 36 9.19 -4.11 -1.44
C GLY A 36 9.42 -4.96 -2.70
N ASN A 37 8.38 -5.31 -3.48
CA ASN A 37 8.52 -6.03 -4.75
C ASN A 37 9.03 -5.10 -5.85
N PHE A 38 10.28 -4.66 -5.70
CA PHE A 38 10.93 -3.74 -6.64
C PHE A 38 11.47 -4.45 -7.88
N PHE A 39 11.99 -5.65 -7.69
CA PHE A 39 12.62 -6.48 -8.71
C PHE A 39 11.76 -7.70 -9.07
N PRO A 40 11.89 -8.26 -10.28
CA PRO A 40 11.15 -9.45 -10.68
C PRO A 40 11.75 -10.73 -10.06
N TYR A 41 12.07 -10.66 -8.77
CA TYR A 41 12.73 -11.70 -8.00
C TYR A 41 12.26 -11.66 -6.54
N ASN A 42 11.87 -12.80 -6.00
CA ASN A 42 11.56 -12.98 -4.59
C ASN A 42 12.83 -13.38 -3.84
N PHE A 43 13.36 -12.48 -3.04
CA PHE A 43 14.60 -12.69 -2.29
C PHE A 43 14.44 -13.66 -1.10
N ILE A 44 13.21 -13.90 -0.65
CA ILE A 44 12.91 -14.88 0.41
C ILE A 44 12.89 -16.28 -0.19
N GLU A 45 12.17 -16.46 -1.29
CA GLU A 45 12.01 -17.76 -1.96
C GLU A 45 13.12 -18.05 -2.97
N GLN A 46 14.03 -17.09 -3.19
CA GLN A 46 15.18 -17.17 -4.12
C GLN A 46 14.79 -17.67 -5.53
N ARG A 47 13.71 -17.09 -6.07
CA ARG A 47 13.19 -17.43 -7.40
C ARG A 47 12.63 -16.22 -8.13
N GLU A 48 12.46 -16.37 -9.44
CA GLU A 48 11.74 -15.36 -10.23
C GLU A 48 10.33 -15.14 -9.69
N TRP A 49 9.88 -13.88 -9.78
CA TRP A 49 8.60 -13.45 -9.29
C TRP A 49 7.86 -12.60 -10.32
N GLY A 50 6.52 -12.79 -10.44
CA GLY A 50 5.71 -12.07 -11.40
C GLY A 50 5.48 -10.60 -11.07
N GLY A 51 5.36 -10.24 -9.79
CA GLY A 51 5.12 -8.87 -9.35
C GLY A 51 6.42 -8.06 -9.22
N SER A 52 6.46 -6.83 -9.77
CA SER A 52 7.58 -5.92 -9.51
C SER A 52 7.35 -4.51 -10.07
N LEU A 53 7.98 -3.51 -9.48
CA LEU A 53 8.05 -2.16 -10.09
C LEU A 53 8.74 -2.16 -11.44
N ALA A 54 9.70 -3.06 -11.68
CA ALA A 54 10.35 -3.19 -12.99
C ALA A 54 9.36 -3.57 -14.11
N ARG A 55 8.36 -4.40 -13.82
CA ARG A 55 7.29 -4.77 -14.78
C ARG A 55 6.22 -3.68 -14.88
N VAL A 56 5.84 -3.10 -13.74
CA VAL A 56 4.97 -1.92 -13.71
C VAL A 56 5.54 -0.81 -14.59
N TYR A 57 6.86 -0.56 -14.51
CA TYR A 57 7.49 0.48 -15.31
C TYR A 57 7.43 0.21 -16.83
N SER A 58 7.52 -1.03 -17.25
CA SER A 58 7.30 -1.38 -18.67
C SER A 58 5.92 -0.93 -19.16
N PHE A 59 4.88 -1.19 -18.37
CA PHE A 59 3.52 -0.75 -18.67
C PHE A 59 3.37 0.77 -18.62
N VAL A 60 3.92 1.41 -17.58
CA VAL A 60 3.91 2.88 -17.44
C VAL A 60 4.56 3.57 -18.63
N GLN A 61 5.68 3.04 -19.14
CA GLN A 61 6.35 3.60 -20.34
C GLN A 61 5.49 3.48 -21.59
N GLU A 62 4.73 2.39 -21.75
CA GLU A 62 3.80 2.23 -22.87
C GLU A 62 2.67 3.25 -22.80
N GLU A 63 2.02 3.39 -21.66
CA GLU A 63 0.93 4.35 -21.45
C GLU A 63 1.41 5.81 -21.60
N ARG A 64 2.63 6.13 -21.15
CA ARG A 64 3.22 7.47 -21.34
C ARG A 64 3.44 7.84 -22.80
N ARG A 65 3.73 6.87 -23.66
CA ARG A 65 3.84 7.14 -25.11
C ARG A 65 2.49 7.55 -25.70
N ALA A 66 1.40 7.04 -25.14
CA ALA A 66 0.04 7.33 -25.64
C ALA A 66 -0.53 8.64 -25.05
N TYR A 67 -0.29 8.91 -23.78
CA TYR A 67 -0.93 10.01 -23.05
C TYR A 67 0.00 11.20 -22.74
N GLY A 68 1.32 11.03 -22.84
CA GLY A 68 2.29 12.09 -22.53
C GLY A 68 2.10 12.64 -21.12
N ASP A 69 2.03 13.97 -21.01
CA ASP A 69 1.83 14.69 -19.76
C ASP A 69 0.42 14.53 -19.16
N ASN A 70 -0.53 13.99 -19.93
CA ASN A 70 -1.88 13.70 -19.47
C ASN A 70 -1.98 12.41 -18.66
N LEU A 71 -0.87 11.74 -18.39
CA LEU A 71 -0.78 10.60 -17.48
C LEU A 71 -0.35 11.06 -16.08
N LEU A 72 -1.09 10.66 -15.06
CA LEU A 72 -0.68 10.72 -13.66
C LEU A 72 -0.42 9.30 -13.15
N LEU A 73 0.77 9.07 -12.60
CA LEU A 73 1.15 7.84 -11.91
C LEU A 73 1.08 8.10 -10.40
N LEU A 74 0.25 7.32 -9.71
CA LEU A 74 -0.07 7.46 -8.30
C LEU A 74 0.27 6.17 -7.56
N ASP A 75 0.75 6.29 -6.31
CA ASP A 75 0.98 5.16 -5.41
C ASP A 75 0.08 5.30 -4.18
N ASN A 76 -0.53 4.21 -3.75
CA ASN A 76 -1.47 4.24 -2.63
C ASN A 76 -0.88 3.68 -1.31
N GLY A 77 0.45 3.59 -1.19
CA GLY A 77 1.12 3.21 0.06
C GLY A 77 1.43 1.71 0.19
N ASP A 78 1.97 1.34 1.35
CA ASP A 78 2.51 0.02 1.69
C ASP A 78 3.64 -0.41 0.74
N ILE A 79 4.65 0.44 0.65
CA ILE A 79 5.85 0.18 -0.14
C ILE A 79 7.08 -0.18 0.70
N LEU A 80 7.12 0.24 1.99
CA LEU A 80 8.30 0.14 2.85
C LEU A 80 8.44 -1.19 3.61
N GLN A 81 7.54 -2.16 3.44
CA GLN A 81 7.57 -3.44 4.17
C GLN A 81 7.36 -4.60 3.18
N GLY A 82 7.87 -5.79 3.51
CA GLY A 82 7.60 -7.04 2.81
C GLY A 82 8.88 -7.74 2.33
N GLN A 83 9.37 -7.46 1.15
CA GLN A 83 10.59 -8.09 0.64
C GLN A 83 11.85 -7.59 1.36
N PRO A 84 12.89 -8.42 1.48
CA PRO A 84 14.19 -8.02 2.04
C PRO A 84 14.81 -6.78 1.40
N SER A 85 14.40 -6.43 0.19
CA SER A 85 14.80 -5.19 -0.49
C SER A 85 14.32 -3.93 0.23
N ALA A 86 13.11 -3.93 0.81
CA ALA A 86 12.65 -2.84 1.66
C ALA A 86 13.41 -2.85 3.00
N TYR A 87 13.48 -4.01 3.67
CA TYR A 87 14.17 -4.17 4.95
C TYR A 87 15.62 -3.67 4.91
N TYR A 88 16.37 -4.05 3.86
CA TYR A 88 17.77 -3.64 3.71
C TYR A 88 17.92 -2.11 3.71
N TYR A 89 17.09 -1.39 2.97
CA TYR A 89 17.14 0.07 2.91
C TYR A 89 16.43 0.76 4.08
N ASN A 90 15.55 0.07 4.78
CA ASN A 90 14.99 0.58 6.02
C ASN A 90 16.05 0.61 7.14
N PHE A 91 16.79 -0.49 7.35
CA PHE A 91 17.51 -0.75 8.59
C PHE A 91 19.01 -1.02 8.42
N MET A 92 19.47 -1.48 7.25
CA MET A 92 20.88 -1.81 7.02
C MET A 92 21.61 -0.68 6.31
N ASP A 93 21.18 -0.27 5.13
CA ASP A 93 21.71 0.90 4.42
C ASP A 93 20.86 2.14 4.70
N THR A 94 21.11 2.79 5.82
CA THR A 94 20.39 4.00 6.23
C THR A 94 21.00 5.30 5.67
N VAL A 95 22.09 5.22 4.91
CA VAL A 95 22.84 6.36 4.39
C VAL A 95 22.51 6.67 2.93
N SER A 96 22.43 5.65 2.10
CA SER A 96 22.07 5.80 0.69
C SER A 96 20.65 6.33 0.52
N THR A 97 20.35 6.86 -0.67
CA THR A 97 18.93 7.16 -1.01
C THR A 97 18.11 5.89 -0.87
N HIS A 98 16.99 6.00 -0.16
CA HIS A 98 16.08 4.88 0.04
C HIS A 98 15.62 4.32 -1.31
N ILE A 99 15.68 3.00 -1.48
CA ILE A 99 15.41 2.37 -2.78
C ILE A 99 14.01 2.69 -3.32
N ALA A 100 12.99 2.74 -2.45
CA ALA A 100 11.63 3.11 -2.85
C ALA A 100 11.60 4.52 -3.42
N SER A 101 12.19 5.53 -2.72
CA SER A 101 12.26 6.91 -3.24
C SER A 101 13.02 6.98 -4.55
N ALA A 102 14.17 6.31 -4.66
CA ALA A 102 14.99 6.32 -5.87
C ALA A 102 14.25 5.74 -7.08
N MET A 103 13.51 4.64 -6.88
CA MET A 103 12.75 3.99 -7.94
C MET A 103 11.49 4.78 -8.32
N MET A 104 10.73 5.25 -7.33
CA MET A 104 9.53 6.05 -7.59
C MET A 104 9.87 7.37 -8.29
N ASN A 105 10.95 8.08 -7.88
CA ASN A 105 11.43 9.28 -8.57
C ASN A 105 11.84 8.97 -10.02
N TYR A 106 12.57 7.88 -10.23
CA TYR A 106 12.97 7.45 -11.59
C TYR A 106 11.76 7.09 -12.46
N MET A 107 10.76 6.43 -11.89
CA MET A 107 9.52 6.10 -12.57
C MET A 107 8.64 7.33 -12.82
N GLY A 108 8.89 8.46 -12.16
CA GLY A 108 8.17 9.72 -12.28
C GLY A 108 6.76 9.63 -11.71
N TYR A 109 6.63 9.15 -10.49
CA TYR A 109 5.38 9.26 -9.74
C TYR A 109 4.99 10.72 -9.55
N ASN A 110 3.70 11.00 -9.57
CA ASN A 110 3.17 12.36 -9.44
C ASN A 110 2.71 12.64 -7.99
N ALA A 111 2.18 11.65 -7.31
CA ALA A 111 1.87 11.67 -5.89
C ALA A 111 1.91 10.25 -5.32
N GLY A 112 2.17 10.16 -4.03
CA GLY A 112 2.04 8.93 -3.24
C GLY A 112 1.13 9.14 -2.05
N ASN A 113 0.73 8.06 -1.42
CA ASN A 113 0.02 8.02 -0.15
C ASN A 113 0.86 7.24 0.87
N MET A 114 0.54 7.37 2.16
CA MET A 114 1.14 6.56 3.21
C MET A 114 0.23 5.38 3.53
N GLY A 115 0.79 4.17 3.62
CA GLY A 115 0.11 2.98 4.10
C GLY A 115 0.48 2.61 5.54
N ASN A 116 -0.21 1.64 6.13
CA ASN A 116 0.04 1.23 7.52
C ASN A 116 1.41 0.57 7.70
N HIS A 117 1.88 -0.20 6.73
CA HIS A 117 3.21 -0.78 6.76
C HIS A 117 4.33 0.23 6.48
N ASP A 118 4.01 1.39 5.88
CA ASP A 118 4.97 2.49 5.82
C ASP A 118 5.14 3.13 7.21
N VAL A 119 4.05 3.29 7.98
CA VAL A 119 4.09 3.74 9.38
C VAL A 119 4.83 2.74 10.26
N GLU A 120 4.68 1.45 10.02
CA GLU A 120 5.35 0.36 10.76
C GLU A 120 6.87 0.48 10.71
N ALA A 121 7.43 1.02 9.64
CA ALA A 121 8.87 1.25 9.52
C ALA A 121 9.41 2.30 10.51
N GLY A 122 8.55 3.10 11.13
CA GLY A 122 8.88 4.13 12.12
C GLY A 122 9.42 5.42 11.51
N HIS A 123 9.41 6.50 12.31
CA HIS A 123 9.82 7.85 11.90
C HIS A 123 11.19 7.92 11.23
N ALA A 124 12.17 7.18 11.72
CA ALA A 124 13.51 7.22 11.15
C ALA A 124 13.54 6.77 9.68
N VAL A 125 12.62 5.90 9.28
CA VAL A 125 12.52 5.36 7.94
C VAL A 125 11.54 6.16 7.08
N PHE A 126 10.29 6.30 7.51
CA PHE A 126 9.29 6.94 6.64
C PHE A 126 9.56 8.44 6.46
N ASP A 127 10.08 9.17 7.46
CA ASP A 127 10.47 10.59 7.28
C ASP A 127 11.60 10.74 6.26
N ARG A 128 12.57 9.80 6.26
CA ARG A 128 13.64 9.78 5.28
C ARG A 128 13.10 9.51 3.89
N TRP A 129 12.23 8.51 3.72
CA TRP A 129 11.60 8.16 2.47
C TRP A 129 10.80 9.33 1.90
N ILE A 130 9.91 9.96 2.71
CA ILE A 130 9.11 11.12 2.31
C ILE A 130 10.00 12.26 1.84
N LYS A 131 11.06 12.58 2.59
CA LYS A 131 11.99 13.67 2.27
C LYS A 131 12.76 13.43 0.97
N GLN A 132 12.98 12.18 0.59
CA GLN A 132 13.74 11.79 -0.60
C GLN A 132 12.86 11.60 -1.84
N CYS A 133 11.54 11.65 -1.71
CA CYS A 133 10.63 11.67 -2.85
C CYS A 133 10.59 13.05 -3.51
N ASP A 134 10.66 13.09 -4.84
CA ASP A 134 10.58 14.31 -5.66
C ASP A 134 9.11 14.75 -5.90
N PHE A 135 8.17 14.04 -5.33
CA PHE A 135 6.72 14.25 -5.42
C PHE A 135 6.11 14.18 -4.01
N PRO A 136 4.91 14.75 -3.78
CA PRO A 136 4.30 14.74 -2.46
C PRO A 136 3.80 13.34 -2.06
N ILE A 137 4.06 12.96 -0.81
CA ILE A 137 3.35 11.90 -0.10
C ILE A 137 2.18 12.56 0.63
N LEU A 138 0.97 12.07 0.40
CA LEU A 138 -0.26 12.65 0.91
C LEU A 138 -0.76 11.93 2.17
N GLY A 139 -1.59 12.62 2.97
CA GLY A 139 -2.13 12.06 4.20
C GLY A 139 -3.01 13.05 4.96
N ALA A 140 -4.22 13.28 4.46
CA ALA A 140 -5.14 14.29 4.99
C ALA A 140 -5.64 14.01 6.42
N ASN A 141 -5.67 12.73 6.83
CA ASN A 141 -6.10 12.30 8.15
C ASN A 141 -4.95 11.90 9.09
N ILE A 142 -3.71 12.13 8.68
CA ILE A 142 -2.54 12.00 9.57
C ILE A 142 -2.27 13.36 10.20
N ILE A 143 -2.55 13.49 11.49
CA ILE A 143 -2.59 14.77 12.20
C ILE A 143 -1.47 14.82 13.25
N ARG A 144 -0.71 15.90 13.30
CA ARG A 144 0.25 16.14 14.38
C ARG A 144 -0.49 16.44 15.68
N THR A 145 -0.11 15.80 16.76
CA THR A 145 -0.71 16.04 18.09
C THR A 145 -0.32 17.40 18.66
N SER A 146 0.81 17.97 18.23
CA SER A 146 1.38 19.23 18.75
C SER A 146 0.60 20.47 18.35
N ASP A 147 0.14 20.57 17.11
CA ASP A 147 -0.51 21.75 16.54
C ASP A 147 -1.87 21.47 15.89
N ARG A 148 -2.26 20.21 15.80
CA ARG A 148 -3.50 19.73 15.15
C ARG A 148 -3.56 19.97 13.65
N GLU A 149 -2.44 20.28 13.02
CA GLU A 149 -2.32 20.37 11.57
C GLU A 149 -2.02 19.02 10.95
N THR A 150 -2.24 18.87 9.64
CA THR A 150 -1.89 17.65 8.92
C THR A 150 -0.38 17.44 8.92
N TYR A 151 0.05 16.20 9.16
CA TYR A 151 1.45 15.84 9.14
C TYR A 151 2.01 15.85 7.71
N LEU A 152 1.25 15.34 6.78
CA LEU A 152 1.55 15.35 5.35
C LEU A 152 0.67 16.36 4.62
N LYS A 153 1.00 16.65 3.36
CA LYS A 153 0.13 17.44 2.49
C LYS A 153 -1.22 16.70 2.34
N PRO A 154 -2.36 17.36 2.54
CA PRO A 154 -3.64 16.68 2.49
C PRO A 154 -4.05 16.30 1.07
N TYR A 155 -3.77 17.16 0.10
CA TYR A 155 -4.08 16.95 -1.31
C TYR A 155 -3.06 17.63 -2.21
N GLU A 156 -3.00 17.22 -3.48
CA GLU A 156 -2.21 17.85 -4.54
C GLU A 156 -3.11 18.28 -5.69
N VAL A 157 -2.71 19.36 -6.37
CA VAL A 157 -3.42 19.92 -7.52
C VAL A 157 -2.57 19.78 -8.77
N PHE A 158 -3.14 19.18 -9.81
CA PHE A 158 -2.51 19.04 -11.11
C PHE A 158 -3.32 19.78 -12.17
N GLU A 159 -2.64 20.38 -13.14
CA GLU A 159 -3.26 20.88 -14.36
C GLU A 159 -2.74 20.09 -15.56
N ARG A 160 -3.66 19.56 -16.36
CA ARG A 160 -3.35 18.80 -17.57
C ARG A 160 -4.31 19.22 -18.68
N ASP A 161 -3.76 19.78 -19.75
CA ASP A 161 -4.54 20.20 -20.93
C ASP A 161 -5.67 21.20 -20.62
N GLY A 162 -5.54 21.96 -19.53
CA GLY A 162 -6.53 22.91 -19.04
C GLY A 162 -7.59 22.29 -18.12
N VAL A 163 -7.41 21.03 -17.72
CA VAL A 163 -8.23 20.33 -16.72
C VAL A 163 -7.53 20.38 -15.36
N LYS A 164 -8.25 20.82 -14.34
CA LYS A 164 -7.77 20.84 -12.96
C LYS A 164 -8.17 19.56 -12.23
N ILE A 165 -7.17 18.80 -11.78
CA ILE A 165 -7.31 17.53 -11.10
C ILE A 165 -6.84 17.71 -9.65
N VAL A 166 -7.64 17.30 -8.69
CA VAL A 166 -7.23 17.26 -7.27
C VAL A 166 -7.15 15.82 -6.80
N VAL A 167 -6.04 15.48 -6.15
CA VAL A 167 -5.80 14.17 -5.54
C VAL A 167 -5.74 14.33 -4.03
N LEU A 168 -6.68 13.72 -3.30
CA LEU A 168 -6.78 13.72 -1.83
C LEU A 168 -6.28 12.38 -1.29
N GLY A 169 -5.29 12.39 -0.37
CA GLY A 169 -4.74 11.18 0.24
C GLY A 169 -5.27 10.92 1.65
N MET A 170 -5.60 9.67 1.97
CA MET A 170 -5.96 9.23 3.33
C MET A 170 -5.47 7.81 3.61
N ILE A 171 -5.32 7.48 4.88
CA ILE A 171 -4.92 6.16 5.38
C ILE A 171 -6.00 5.63 6.34
N THR A 172 -6.07 4.31 6.50
CA THR A 172 -6.89 3.68 7.55
C THR A 172 -6.57 4.28 8.92
N PRO A 173 -7.58 4.60 9.75
CA PRO A 173 -7.35 5.14 11.09
C PRO A 173 -6.95 4.07 12.12
N ALA A 174 -6.92 2.79 11.75
CA ALA A 174 -6.74 1.67 12.68
C ALA A 174 -5.28 1.44 13.14
N ILE A 175 -4.34 2.26 12.71
CA ILE A 175 -2.91 2.19 13.06
C ILE A 175 -2.65 1.92 14.55
N PRO A 176 -3.33 2.62 15.51
CA PRO A 176 -3.06 2.41 16.93
C PRO A 176 -3.46 1.03 17.48
N VAL A 177 -4.23 0.25 16.71
CA VAL A 177 -4.62 -1.12 17.10
C VAL A 177 -3.49 -2.11 16.82
N TRP A 178 -2.70 -1.85 15.79
CA TRP A 178 -1.70 -2.79 15.29
C TRP A 178 -0.27 -2.42 15.68
N LEU A 179 0.01 -1.12 15.76
CA LEU A 179 1.37 -0.63 15.90
C LEU A 179 1.60 0.06 17.25
N PRO A 180 2.74 -0.22 17.93
CA PRO A 180 3.10 0.49 19.14
C PRO A 180 3.29 1.99 18.87
N GLU A 181 2.88 2.82 19.83
CA GLU A 181 2.93 4.29 19.73
C GLU A 181 4.32 4.84 19.40
N THR A 182 5.38 4.11 19.78
CA THR A 182 6.77 4.51 19.50
C THR A 182 7.08 4.65 18.00
N LEU A 183 6.36 3.94 17.12
CA LEU A 183 6.55 4.01 15.67
C LEU A 183 5.87 5.24 15.03
N TRP A 184 4.80 5.73 15.64
CA TRP A 184 4.00 6.88 15.15
C TRP A 184 3.85 7.99 16.19
N GLN A 185 4.81 8.09 17.10
CA GLN A 185 4.79 9.07 18.20
C GLN A 185 4.57 10.49 17.67
N GLY A 186 3.63 11.21 18.28
CA GLY A 186 3.30 12.59 17.89
C GLY A 186 2.30 12.70 16.75
N LEU A 187 1.76 11.58 16.27
CA LEU A 187 0.71 11.53 15.26
C LEU A 187 -0.62 11.08 15.84
N TYR A 188 -1.68 11.35 15.11
CA TYR A 188 -3.04 10.91 15.37
C TYR A 188 -3.71 10.63 14.02
N PHE A 189 -4.46 9.54 13.91
CA PHE A 189 -5.13 9.11 12.69
C PHE A 189 -6.63 9.38 12.83
N ALA A 190 -7.11 10.40 12.11
CA ALA A 190 -8.50 10.83 12.16
C ALA A 190 -9.42 9.92 11.33
N ASP A 191 -10.72 9.92 11.66
CA ASP A 191 -11.74 9.21 10.89
C ASP A 191 -11.74 9.68 9.43
N MET A 192 -11.86 8.73 8.50
CA MET A 192 -11.77 9.01 7.06
C MET A 192 -13.00 9.78 6.55
N GLU A 193 -14.21 9.46 7.00
CA GLU A 193 -15.43 10.15 6.53
C GLU A 193 -15.46 11.61 7.00
N GLU A 194 -15.13 11.87 8.28
CA GLU A 194 -15.05 13.22 8.82
C GLU A 194 -13.97 14.05 8.12
N THR A 195 -12.82 13.42 7.87
CA THR A 195 -11.70 14.05 7.15
C THR A 195 -12.07 14.36 5.70
N ALA A 196 -12.64 13.39 4.98
CA ALA A 196 -13.09 13.61 3.61
C ALA A 196 -14.12 14.74 3.52
N ARG A 197 -15.11 14.76 4.42
CA ARG A 197 -16.12 15.84 4.49
C ARG A 197 -15.50 17.22 4.66
N LYS A 198 -14.52 17.33 5.56
CA LYS A 198 -13.78 18.58 5.79
C LYS A 198 -13.03 19.03 4.54
N TRP A 199 -12.21 18.15 3.98
CA TRP A 199 -11.33 18.51 2.87
C TRP A 199 -12.06 18.67 1.55
N MET A 200 -13.10 17.88 1.26
CA MET A 200 -13.92 18.06 0.07
C MET A 200 -14.59 19.45 0.05
N LYS A 201 -15.08 19.93 1.18
CA LYS A 201 -15.61 21.31 1.26
C LYS A 201 -14.54 22.34 0.88
N ILE A 202 -13.34 22.23 1.45
CA ILE A 202 -12.21 23.13 1.15
C ILE A 202 -11.81 23.05 -0.33
N ILE A 203 -11.68 21.84 -0.86
CA ILE A 203 -11.29 21.58 -2.24
C ILE A 203 -12.31 22.20 -3.20
N GLN A 204 -13.60 21.98 -3.00
CA GLN A 204 -14.65 22.51 -3.87
C GLN A 204 -14.73 24.05 -3.81
N GLU A 205 -14.58 24.65 -2.63
CA GLU A 205 -14.63 26.10 -2.47
C GLU A 205 -13.39 26.81 -3.05
N LYS A 206 -12.21 26.26 -2.77
CA LYS A 206 -10.92 26.90 -3.06
C LYS A 206 -10.39 26.55 -4.44
N GLU A 207 -10.36 25.26 -4.79
CA GLU A 207 -9.71 24.77 -6.00
C GLU A 207 -10.66 24.72 -7.20
N LYS A 208 -11.95 24.41 -6.95
CA LYS A 208 -12.96 24.24 -8.01
C LYS A 208 -12.49 23.26 -9.09
N PRO A 209 -12.17 22.02 -8.72
CA PRO A 209 -11.58 21.05 -9.62
C PRO A 209 -12.57 20.58 -10.70
N ASP A 210 -12.03 20.15 -11.83
CA ASP A 210 -12.79 19.45 -12.87
C ASP A 210 -12.88 17.95 -12.58
N VAL A 211 -11.84 17.39 -11.92
CA VAL A 211 -11.73 15.98 -11.52
C VAL A 211 -11.20 15.89 -10.09
N VAL A 212 -11.84 15.04 -9.28
CA VAL A 212 -11.39 14.74 -7.91
C VAL A 212 -11.11 13.25 -7.76
N VAL A 213 -9.91 12.94 -7.32
CA VAL A 213 -9.41 11.59 -7.07
C VAL A 213 -9.11 11.43 -5.59
N GLY A 214 -9.70 10.43 -4.94
CA GLY A 214 -9.26 9.96 -3.63
C GLY A 214 -8.21 8.86 -3.82
N ILE A 215 -7.08 8.93 -3.12
CA ILE A 215 -6.16 7.81 -2.95
C ILE A 215 -6.20 7.41 -1.49
N PHE A 216 -6.86 6.28 -1.19
CA PHE A 216 -7.18 5.86 0.16
C PHE A 216 -6.53 4.52 0.46
N HIS A 217 -5.55 4.52 1.36
CA HIS A 217 -4.97 3.27 1.85
C HIS A 217 -5.91 2.65 2.89
N ALA A 218 -7.02 2.11 2.41
CA ALA A 218 -8.08 1.40 3.12
C ALA A 218 -8.88 0.58 2.11
N GLY A 219 -9.39 -0.57 2.53
CA GLY A 219 -10.19 -1.44 1.67
C GLY A 219 -11.63 -0.96 1.47
N ASN A 220 -12.42 -1.80 0.83
CA ASN A 220 -13.77 -1.47 0.43
C ASN A 220 -14.89 -1.97 1.36
N GLU A 221 -14.61 -2.87 2.30
CA GLU A 221 -15.62 -3.46 3.19
C GLU A 221 -15.95 -2.55 4.37
N ALA A 222 -16.93 -1.66 4.23
CA ALA A 222 -17.38 -0.68 5.23
C ALA A 222 -17.74 -1.27 6.62
N ARG A 223 -17.82 -2.58 6.77
CA ARG A 223 -18.10 -3.29 8.03
C ARG A 223 -16.85 -3.79 8.75
N THR A 224 -15.68 -3.66 8.14
CA THR A 224 -14.44 -4.08 8.77
C THR A 224 -14.09 -3.10 9.89
N MET A 225 -14.05 -3.63 11.11
CA MET A 225 -13.70 -2.88 12.31
C MET A 225 -12.44 -3.44 12.93
N SER A 226 -11.46 -2.57 13.20
CA SER A 226 -10.31 -2.87 14.04
C SER A 226 -10.41 -2.06 15.33
N GLY A 227 -10.73 -2.75 16.44
CA GLY A 227 -11.06 -2.09 17.67
C GLY A 227 -12.25 -1.15 17.53
N GLN A 228 -12.04 0.13 17.79
CA GLN A 228 -13.05 1.20 17.65
C GLN A 228 -13.04 1.88 16.26
N TYR A 229 -12.07 1.54 15.39
CA TYR A 229 -11.86 2.22 14.12
C TYR A 229 -12.56 1.50 12.97
N ARG A 230 -13.10 2.27 12.02
CA ARG A 230 -13.52 1.75 10.72
C ARG A 230 -12.27 1.58 9.86
N GLU A 231 -11.82 0.35 9.71
CA GLU A 231 -10.57 0.02 9.00
C GLU A 231 -10.70 0.29 7.50
N ASP A 232 -11.74 -0.27 6.87
CA ASP A 232 -11.96 -0.25 5.43
C ASP A 232 -13.13 0.65 5.05
N ALA A 233 -12.92 1.96 5.04
CA ALA A 233 -13.99 2.94 4.86
C ALA A 233 -14.05 3.55 3.44
N SER A 234 -13.24 3.08 2.48
CA SER A 234 -13.12 3.76 1.17
C SER A 234 -14.43 3.80 0.39
N MET A 235 -15.17 2.69 0.33
CA MET A 235 -16.47 2.66 -0.35
C MET A 235 -17.51 3.54 0.36
N GLU A 236 -17.52 3.53 1.69
CA GLU A 236 -18.45 4.33 2.48
C GLU A 236 -18.21 5.83 2.29
N VAL A 237 -16.93 6.25 2.25
CA VAL A 237 -16.55 7.63 1.92
C VAL A 237 -17.03 8.01 0.52
N ALA A 238 -16.78 7.17 -0.50
CA ALA A 238 -17.23 7.43 -1.86
C ALA A 238 -18.77 7.57 -1.97
N GLN A 239 -19.50 6.78 -1.20
CA GLN A 239 -20.97 6.83 -1.20
C GLN A 239 -21.54 8.02 -0.44
N ARG A 240 -20.91 8.44 0.67
CA ARG A 240 -21.45 9.46 1.59
C ARG A 240 -20.94 10.87 1.36
N ILE A 241 -19.81 11.01 0.69
CA ILE A 241 -19.17 12.30 0.44
C ILE A 241 -19.21 12.62 -1.06
N PRO A 242 -20.10 13.51 -1.52
CA PRO A 242 -20.19 13.88 -2.93
C PRO A 242 -18.92 14.58 -3.44
N GLY A 243 -18.72 14.51 -4.75
CA GLY A 243 -17.71 15.24 -5.48
C GLY A 243 -16.47 14.44 -5.85
N PHE A 244 -16.31 13.18 -5.43
CA PHE A 244 -15.29 12.29 -5.98
C PHE A 244 -15.73 11.72 -7.32
N ASP A 245 -14.81 11.65 -8.28
CA ASP A 245 -14.95 10.96 -9.56
C ASP A 245 -14.37 9.55 -9.51
N VAL A 246 -13.22 9.44 -8.81
CA VAL A 246 -12.47 8.20 -8.65
C VAL A 246 -12.04 8.05 -7.20
N VAL A 247 -12.13 6.85 -6.66
CA VAL A 247 -11.51 6.45 -5.40
C VAL A 247 -10.61 5.24 -5.67
N ILE A 248 -9.31 5.47 -5.52
CA ILE A 248 -8.25 4.48 -5.57
C ILE A 248 -8.13 3.88 -4.18
N MET A 249 -8.13 2.54 -4.08
CA MET A 249 -8.15 1.79 -2.82
C MET A 249 -6.93 0.87 -2.70
N GLY A 250 -6.60 0.43 -1.49
CA GLY A 250 -5.54 -0.53 -1.19
C GLY A 250 -5.79 -1.24 0.13
N HIS A 251 -4.73 -1.68 0.82
CA HIS A 251 -4.74 -2.26 2.16
C HIS A 251 -5.30 -3.69 2.27
N ASP A 252 -6.49 -3.96 1.74
CA ASP A 252 -7.14 -5.28 1.83
C ASP A 252 -6.61 -6.31 0.81
N HIS A 253 -5.68 -5.92 -0.06
CA HIS A 253 -5.05 -6.74 -1.11
C HIS A 253 -6.04 -7.41 -2.07
N ARG A 254 -7.25 -6.85 -2.23
CA ARG A 254 -8.31 -7.43 -3.09
C ARG A 254 -8.41 -6.69 -4.41
N ARG A 255 -8.52 -7.44 -5.49
CA ARG A 255 -8.81 -6.87 -6.81
C ARG A 255 -10.25 -6.35 -6.84
N TYR A 256 -10.41 -5.08 -7.12
CA TYR A 256 -11.72 -4.48 -7.28
C TYR A 256 -11.71 -3.41 -8.38
N CYS A 257 -12.73 -3.41 -9.23
CA CYS A 257 -13.01 -2.31 -10.16
C CYS A 257 -14.51 -2.25 -10.39
N GLY A 258 -15.16 -1.19 -9.94
CA GLY A 258 -16.62 -1.04 -10.03
C GLY A 258 -17.06 0.39 -9.75
N LYS A 259 -18.33 0.67 -9.99
CA LYS A 259 -18.94 1.99 -9.75
C LYS A 259 -19.98 1.90 -8.66
N VAL A 260 -20.03 2.95 -7.84
CA VAL A 260 -21.10 3.15 -6.84
C VAL A 260 -21.76 4.50 -7.06
N ALA A 261 -23.00 4.63 -6.63
CA ALA A 261 -23.66 5.93 -6.58
C ALA A 261 -23.41 6.59 -5.22
N ASN A 262 -23.08 7.89 -5.23
CA ASN A 262 -23.04 8.69 -4.02
C ASN A 262 -24.46 9.13 -3.58
N ILE A 263 -24.56 9.83 -2.45
CA ILE A 263 -25.85 10.31 -1.90
C ILE A 263 -26.58 11.31 -2.81
N GLU A 264 -25.91 11.92 -3.77
CA GLU A 264 -26.47 12.85 -4.76
C GLU A 264 -26.83 12.14 -6.08
N GLY A 265 -26.49 10.84 -6.20
CA GLY A 265 -26.78 10.02 -7.37
C GLY A 265 -25.65 10.01 -8.41
N ASP A 266 -24.53 10.72 -8.17
CA ASP A 266 -23.40 10.72 -9.07
C ASP A 266 -22.62 9.38 -8.99
N SER A 267 -22.06 8.99 -10.12
CA SER A 267 -21.30 7.74 -10.25
C SER A 267 -19.83 7.95 -9.87
N VAL A 268 -19.33 7.23 -8.88
CA VAL A 268 -17.93 7.22 -8.44
C VAL A 268 -17.30 5.90 -8.86
N LEU A 269 -16.16 5.94 -9.55
CA LEU A 269 -15.36 4.75 -9.85
C LEU A 269 -14.50 4.38 -8.63
N LEU A 270 -14.56 3.12 -8.20
CA LEU A 270 -13.65 2.54 -7.21
C LEU A 270 -12.75 1.54 -7.90
N ILE A 271 -11.44 1.59 -7.59
CA ILE A 271 -10.46 0.68 -8.16
C ILE A 271 -9.41 0.28 -7.10
N ASN A 272 -8.98 -1.00 -7.12
CA ASN A 272 -7.96 -1.56 -6.23
C ASN A 272 -7.18 -2.64 -6.98
N PRO A 273 -5.87 -2.48 -7.20
CA PRO A 273 -5.04 -3.42 -7.97
C PRO A 273 -4.56 -4.63 -7.17
N ALA A 274 -5.04 -4.81 -5.94
CA ALA A 274 -4.48 -5.75 -4.98
C ALA A 274 -3.03 -5.39 -4.60
N SER A 275 -2.08 -6.35 -4.63
CA SER A 275 -0.76 -6.14 -4.05
C SER A 275 0.40 -6.68 -4.91
N ASN A 276 1.63 -6.41 -4.45
CA ASN A 276 2.89 -6.96 -4.96
C ASN A 276 3.26 -6.54 -6.39
N GLY A 277 2.68 -5.47 -6.94
CA GLY A 277 3.00 -4.98 -8.28
C GLY A 277 2.70 -5.96 -9.42
N ARG A 278 1.69 -6.83 -9.23
CA ARG A 278 1.24 -7.81 -10.25
C ARG A 278 0.17 -7.24 -11.17
N VAL A 279 -0.52 -6.24 -10.67
CA VAL A 279 -1.65 -5.56 -11.33
C VAL A 279 -1.46 -4.07 -11.20
N VAL A 280 -1.88 -3.31 -12.19
CA VAL A 280 -1.94 -1.85 -12.18
C VAL A 280 -3.40 -1.43 -12.34
N GLY A 281 -3.89 -0.55 -11.48
CA GLY A 281 -5.15 0.14 -11.68
C GLY A 281 -4.99 1.18 -12.79
N SER A 282 -5.83 1.11 -13.82
CA SER A 282 -5.79 2.01 -14.98
C SER A 282 -7.14 2.69 -15.15
N VAL A 283 -7.16 4.02 -15.06
CA VAL A 283 -8.37 4.82 -15.16
C VAL A 283 -8.26 5.78 -16.34
N ASP A 284 -9.26 5.78 -17.19
CA ASP A 284 -9.44 6.75 -18.25
C ASP A 284 -10.48 7.79 -17.85
N VAL A 285 -10.13 9.07 -17.93
CA VAL A 285 -11.05 10.20 -17.76
C VAL A 285 -11.11 10.98 -19.07
N VAL A 286 -12.27 10.98 -19.70
CA VAL A 286 -12.52 11.68 -20.97
C VAL A 286 -13.44 12.85 -20.68
N LEU A 287 -12.96 14.08 -20.97
CA LEU A 287 -13.72 15.30 -20.76
C LEU A 287 -14.01 15.99 -22.10
N LYS A 288 -15.23 16.45 -22.26
CA LYS A 288 -15.60 17.40 -23.33
C LYS A 288 -15.58 18.81 -22.75
N MET A 289 -14.70 19.64 -23.27
CA MET A 289 -14.46 21.00 -22.82
C MET A 289 -14.99 22.01 -23.83
N GLU A 290 -15.62 23.08 -23.36
CA GLU A 290 -16.00 24.24 -24.16
C GLU A 290 -15.70 25.53 -23.39
N HIS A 291 -14.90 26.43 -23.98
CA HIS A 291 -14.48 27.67 -23.31
C HIS A 291 -13.86 27.48 -21.91
N GLY A 292 -13.10 26.39 -21.72
CA GLY A 292 -12.49 26.07 -20.43
C GLY A 292 -13.46 25.52 -19.38
N LYS A 293 -14.67 25.10 -19.77
CA LYS A 293 -15.65 24.46 -18.88
C LYS A 293 -15.89 23.02 -19.32
N VAL A 294 -16.04 22.14 -18.36
CA VAL A 294 -16.44 20.74 -18.59
C VAL A 294 -17.93 20.70 -18.93
N LEU A 295 -18.24 20.16 -20.11
CA LEU A 295 -19.64 19.89 -20.55
C LEU A 295 -20.07 18.47 -20.25
N ASP A 296 -19.13 17.51 -20.38
CA ASP A 296 -19.36 16.10 -20.16
C ASP A 296 -18.09 15.45 -19.63
N LYS A 297 -18.23 14.49 -18.72
CA LYS A 297 -17.11 13.76 -18.12
C LYS A 297 -17.45 12.28 -18.06
N GLN A 298 -16.60 11.45 -18.61
CA GLN A 298 -16.73 9.99 -18.59
C GLN A 298 -15.52 9.39 -17.90
N VAL A 299 -15.77 8.54 -16.90
CA VAL A 299 -14.74 7.85 -16.12
C VAL A 299 -14.91 6.36 -16.29
N SER A 300 -13.85 5.66 -16.63
CA SER A 300 -13.81 4.19 -16.73
C SER A 300 -12.50 3.65 -16.16
N GLY A 301 -12.53 2.45 -15.63
CA GLY A 301 -11.38 1.79 -15.02
C GLY A 301 -11.23 0.35 -15.48
N VAL A 302 -9.99 -0.12 -15.46
CA VAL A 302 -9.63 -1.52 -15.72
C VAL A 302 -8.44 -1.92 -14.86
N LEU A 303 -8.40 -3.18 -14.44
CA LEU A 303 -7.25 -3.80 -13.78
C LEU A 303 -6.39 -4.49 -14.83
N THR A 304 -5.16 -4.02 -15.01
CA THR A 304 -4.23 -4.55 -16.00
C THR A 304 -3.20 -5.46 -15.34
N ASP A 305 -3.21 -6.75 -15.69
CA ASP A 305 -2.20 -7.70 -15.24
C ASP A 305 -0.86 -7.40 -15.92
N VAL A 306 0.17 -7.11 -15.11
CA VAL A 306 1.53 -6.80 -15.59
C VAL A 306 2.53 -7.90 -15.24
N ASP A 307 2.11 -8.93 -14.52
CA ASP A 307 2.94 -10.02 -14.01
C ASP A 307 3.59 -10.90 -15.10
N LYS A 308 3.11 -10.80 -16.35
CA LYS A 308 3.65 -11.49 -17.52
C LYS A 308 4.43 -10.60 -18.47
N LEU A 309 4.47 -9.30 -18.21
CA LEU A 309 5.26 -8.38 -19.01
C LEU A 309 6.76 -8.59 -18.75
N GLU A 310 7.57 -8.39 -19.78
CA GLU A 310 9.01 -8.35 -19.58
C GLU A 310 9.39 -7.15 -18.69
N PRO A 311 10.24 -7.35 -17.68
CA PRO A 311 10.71 -6.22 -16.87
C PRO A 311 11.52 -5.25 -17.72
N SER A 312 11.39 -3.96 -17.45
CA SER A 312 12.13 -2.94 -18.18
C SER A 312 13.64 -3.13 -18.02
N LYS A 313 14.35 -3.34 -19.15
CA LYS A 313 15.80 -3.50 -19.15
C LYS A 313 16.50 -2.26 -18.59
N GLU A 314 16.06 -1.09 -18.99
CA GLU A 314 16.60 0.19 -18.52
C GLU A 314 16.47 0.32 -17.00
N PHE A 315 15.31 -0.04 -16.44
CA PHE A 315 15.09 -0.06 -15.00
C PHE A 315 16.03 -1.05 -14.30
N MET A 316 16.14 -2.27 -14.82
CA MET A 316 17.00 -3.31 -14.25
C MET A 316 18.48 -2.94 -14.31
N GLU A 317 18.95 -2.32 -15.41
CA GLU A 317 20.32 -1.82 -15.55
C GLU A 317 20.58 -0.66 -14.57
N LYS A 318 19.65 0.29 -14.47
CA LYS A 318 19.72 1.44 -13.56
C LYS A 318 19.88 1.01 -12.09
N PHE A 319 19.13 0.02 -11.66
CA PHE A 319 19.07 -0.44 -10.28
C PHE A 319 19.84 -1.74 -10.00
N ALA A 320 20.70 -2.18 -10.94
CA ALA A 320 21.54 -3.36 -10.77
C ALA A 320 22.45 -3.29 -9.51
N PRO A 321 23.04 -2.13 -9.13
CA PRO A 321 23.80 -2.04 -7.89
C PRO A 321 22.97 -2.33 -6.64
N GLN A 322 21.72 -1.84 -6.60
CA GLN A 322 20.79 -2.04 -5.49
C GLN A 322 20.34 -3.51 -5.42
N TYR A 323 20.02 -4.10 -6.57
CA TYR A 323 19.73 -5.54 -6.65
C TYR A 323 20.87 -6.37 -6.07
N LYS A 324 22.11 -6.06 -6.50
CA LYS A 324 23.29 -6.76 -6.01
C LYS A 324 23.47 -6.62 -4.51
N ALA A 325 23.33 -5.41 -3.97
CA ALA A 325 23.49 -5.16 -2.54
C ALA A 325 22.47 -5.97 -1.71
N VAL A 326 21.21 -6.02 -2.14
CA VAL A 326 20.17 -6.83 -1.48
C VAL A 326 20.50 -8.32 -1.60
N ASN A 327 20.91 -8.78 -2.79
CA ASN A 327 21.26 -10.18 -3.01
C ASN A 327 22.47 -10.63 -2.16
N ASP A 328 23.48 -9.79 -2.05
CA ASP A 328 24.65 -10.06 -1.20
C ASP A 328 24.21 -10.18 0.27
N PHE A 329 23.37 -9.24 0.74
CA PHE A 329 22.83 -9.24 2.10
C PHE A 329 22.03 -10.51 2.41
N VAL A 330 21.05 -10.87 1.57
CA VAL A 330 20.21 -12.05 1.85
C VAL A 330 20.99 -13.36 1.75
N SER A 331 22.11 -13.37 1.03
CA SER A 331 23.01 -14.53 0.86
C SER A 331 24.05 -14.67 1.99
N GLU A 332 24.11 -13.70 2.92
CA GLU A 332 25.04 -13.77 4.03
C GLU A 332 24.71 -14.96 4.95
N LYS A 333 25.75 -15.77 5.22
CA LYS A 333 25.63 -16.91 6.11
C LYS A 333 25.50 -16.46 7.56
N VAL A 334 24.44 -16.89 8.25
CA VAL A 334 24.17 -16.55 9.66
C VAL A 334 24.39 -17.74 10.61
N GLY A 335 24.43 -18.97 10.10
CA GLY A 335 24.61 -20.16 10.92
C GLY A 335 24.62 -21.45 10.13
N THR A 336 24.42 -22.56 10.85
CA THR A 336 24.32 -23.90 10.25
C THR A 336 23.30 -24.74 11.01
N PHE A 337 22.36 -25.36 10.29
CA PHE A 337 21.46 -26.35 10.86
C PHE A 337 22.02 -27.76 10.66
N THR A 338 22.00 -28.56 11.71
CA THR A 338 22.42 -29.99 11.67
C THR A 338 21.35 -30.88 11.08
N GLU A 339 20.08 -30.45 11.10
CA GLU A 339 18.92 -31.14 10.56
C GLU A 339 18.03 -30.14 9.82
N SER A 340 17.27 -30.63 8.82
CA SER A 340 16.27 -29.81 8.15
C SER A 340 15.10 -29.50 9.07
N ILE A 341 14.57 -28.28 9.01
CA ILE A 341 13.38 -27.86 9.75
C ILE A 341 12.28 -27.43 8.78
N ALA A 342 11.01 -27.64 9.20
CA ALA A 342 9.85 -27.28 8.40
C ALA A 342 8.72 -26.79 9.28
N THR A 343 7.89 -25.87 8.74
CA THR A 343 6.75 -25.30 9.47
C THR A 343 5.58 -26.28 9.56
N ARG A 344 5.30 -27.04 8.51
CA ARG A 344 4.12 -27.90 8.39
C ARG A 344 3.91 -28.89 9.55
N PRO A 345 4.94 -29.58 10.10
CA PRO A 345 4.74 -30.45 11.25
C PRO A 345 4.16 -29.75 12.48
N ALA A 346 4.43 -28.45 12.67
CA ALA A 346 3.94 -27.68 13.82
C ALA A 346 2.40 -27.62 13.92
N TYR A 347 1.69 -27.81 12.80
CA TYR A 347 0.22 -27.86 12.80
C TYR A 347 -0.35 -29.17 13.33
N PHE A 348 0.47 -30.20 13.45
CA PHE A 348 0.03 -31.57 13.78
C PHE A 348 0.71 -32.14 15.00
N GLY A 349 1.66 -31.42 15.61
CA GLY A 349 2.39 -31.86 16.78
C GLY A 349 3.74 -31.17 16.98
N PRO A 350 4.63 -31.72 17.80
CA PRO A 350 5.97 -31.19 18.01
C PRO A 350 6.75 -31.00 16.73
N SER A 351 7.47 -29.88 16.63
CA SER A 351 8.21 -29.51 15.42
C SER A 351 9.48 -28.77 15.81
N ALA A 352 10.61 -29.18 15.25
CA ALA A 352 11.89 -28.51 15.45
C ALA A 352 11.83 -27.01 15.08
N PHE A 353 11.01 -26.63 14.11
CA PHE A 353 10.79 -25.23 13.72
C PHE A 353 10.18 -24.43 14.89
N ILE A 354 9.03 -24.89 15.40
CA ILE A 354 8.31 -24.11 16.43
C ILE A 354 9.04 -24.17 17.77
N ASP A 355 9.70 -25.30 18.08
CA ASP A 355 10.53 -25.45 19.28
C ASP A 355 11.72 -24.49 19.26
N PHE A 356 12.31 -24.26 18.08
CA PHE A 356 13.38 -23.27 17.90
C PHE A 356 12.89 -21.84 18.19
N ILE A 357 11.74 -21.46 17.63
CA ILE A 357 11.15 -20.13 17.87
C ILE A 357 10.82 -19.94 19.36
N HIS A 358 10.15 -20.91 19.98
CA HIS A 358 9.81 -20.84 21.40
C HIS A 358 11.04 -20.76 22.29
N SER A 359 12.05 -21.59 22.02
CA SER A 359 13.30 -21.60 22.81
C SER A 359 14.00 -20.24 22.72
N LEU A 360 14.06 -19.65 21.53
CA LEU A 360 14.64 -18.33 21.33
C LEU A 360 13.88 -17.24 22.07
N GLN A 361 12.55 -17.23 21.98
CA GLN A 361 11.71 -16.26 22.69
C GLN A 361 11.88 -16.38 24.21
N LEU A 362 11.89 -17.59 24.77
CA LEU A 362 12.09 -17.81 26.20
C LEU A 362 13.49 -17.41 26.65
N GLU A 363 14.52 -17.69 25.85
CA GLU A 363 15.90 -17.31 26.17
C GLU A 363 16.07 -15.78 26.19
N LEU A 364 15.51 -15.08 25.21
CA LEU A 364 15.60 -13.62 25.11
C LEU A 364 14.81 -12.87 26.18
N THR A 365 13.66 -13.43 26.61
CA THR A 365 12.74 -12.73 27.51
C THR A 365 12.84 -13.20 28.97
N GLY A 366 13.30 -14.41 29.20
CA GLY A 366 13.23 -15.06 30.52
C GLY A 366 11.80 -15.37 30.98
N ALA A 367 10.81 -15.34 30.08
CA ALA A 367 9.41 -15.65 30.36
C ALA A 367 9.20 -17.12 30.71
N ASP A 368 8.10 -17.44 31.41
CA ASP A 368 7.74 -18.81 31.77
C ASP A 368 7.05 -19.57 30.61
N VAL A 369 6.40 -18.83 29.72
CA VAL A 369 5.56 -19.35 28.63
C VAL A 369 5.82 -18.55 27.39
N SER A 370 5.84 -19.22 26.24
CA SER A 370 5.98 -18.58 24.91
C SER A 370 4.80 -18.95 24.01
N PHE A 371 4.30 -17.97 23.30
CA PHE A 371 3.30 -18.12 22.25
C PHE A 371 3.92 -17.81 20.89
N ALA A 372 3.68 -18.66 19.91
CA ALA A 372 4.10 -18.43 18.53
C ALA A 372 3.15 -19.10 17.55
N ALA A 373 3.01 -18.54 16.37
CA ALA A 373 2.31 -19.15 15.25
C ALA A 373 3.32 -19.47 14.14
N PRO A 374 3.16 -20.59 13.41
CA PRO A 374 3.94 -20.85 12.22
C PRO A 374 3.43 -19.94 11.10
N LEU A 375 4.19 -18.89 10.80
CA LEU A 375 3.81 -17.83 9.85
C LEU A 375 3.83 -18.26 8.36
N SER A 376 4.10 -19.52 8.09
CA SER A 376 4.06 -20.15 6.77
C SER A 376 3.59 -21.59 6.90
N PHE A 377 2.76 -22.05 5.96
CA PHE A 377 2.26 -23.44 5.98
C PHE A 377 3.30 -24.46 5.52
N ASP A 378 4.07 -24.13 4.48
CA ASP A 378 4.98 -25.06 3.82
C ASP A 378 6.44 -24.58 3.73
N ALA A 379 6.88 -23.67 4.60
CA ALA A 379 8.28 -23.25 4.63
C ALA A 379 9.16 -24.41 5.14
N LYS A 380 10.31 -24.56 4.50
CA LYS A 380 11.33 -25.58 4.82
C LYS A 380 12.71 -24.98 4.66
N ILE A 381 13.59 -25.25 5.61
CA ILE A 381 15.03 -24.96 5.50
C ILE A 381 15.77 -26.30 5.61
N ASP A 382 16.62 -26.56 4.67
CA ASP A 382 17.43 -27.78 4.66
C ASP A 382 18.61 -27.67 5.63
N LYS A 383 19.10 -28.81 6.07
CA LYS A 383 20.34 -28.90 6.85
C LYS A 383 21.50 -28.33 6.04
N GLY A 384 22.42 -27.68 6.71
CA GLY A 384 23.57 -27.05 6.08
C GLY A 384 23.69 -25.57 6.50
N ASP A 385 24.39 -24.82 5.72
CA ASP A 385 24.53 -23.37 5.94
C ASP A 385 23.19 -22.69 5.75
N ILE A 386 22.84 -21.81 6.69
CA ILE A 386 21.65 -20.97 6.65
C ILE A 386 22.03 -19.52 6.42
N THR A 387 21.21 -18.85 5.65
CA THR A 387 21.41 -17.46 5.22
C THR A 387 20.35 -16.53 5.82
N ILE A 388 20.53 -15.23 5.63
CA ILE A 388 19.50 -14.24 6.00
C ILE A 388 18.17 -14.52 5.27
N SER A 389 18.22 -14.95 3.99
CA SER A 389 17.02 -15.35 3.24
C SER A 389 16.24 -16.47 3.94
N ASP A 390 16.94 -17.47 4.49
CA ASP A 390 16.31 -18.54 5.26
C ASP A 390 15.62 -18.01 6.52
N MET A 391 16.20 -17.01 7.16
CA MET A 391 15.58 -16.37 8.34
C MET A 391 14.27 -15.67 7.98
N PHE A 392 14.22 -14.95 6.86
CA PHE A 392 12.97 -14.38 6.36
C PHE A 392 11.93 -15.44 5.97
N SER A 393 12.36 -16.63 5.52
CA SER A 393 11.45 -17.75 5.25
C SER A 393 10.82 -18.31 6.53
N LEU A 394 11.57 -18.32 7.64
CA LEU A 394 11.08 -18.76 8.96
C LEU A 394 10.16 -17.71 9.60
N TYR A 395 10.52 -16.43 9.46
CA TYR A 395 9.83 -15.33 10.12
C TYR A 395 9.61 -14.22 9.12
N LYS A 396 8.45 -14.23 8.46
CA LYS A 396 8.14 -13.36 7.30
C LYS A 396 7.91 -11.90 7.66
N TYR A 397 7.49 -11.63 8.89
CA TYR A 397 7.02 -10.31 9.29
C TYR A 397 7.91 -9.73 10.39
N GLU A 398 8.09 -8.43 10.37
CA GLU A 398 8.85 -7.66 11.36
C GLU A 398 8.04 -7.48 12.65
N ASN A 399 7.75 -8.57 13.34
CA ASN A 399 6.96 -8.55 14.56
C ASN A 399 7.81 -8.15 15.77
N MET A 400 7.23 -7.36 16.66
CA MET A 400 7.82 -7.03 17.94
C MET A 400 7.62 -8.19 18.93
N LEU A 401 8.65 -8.49 19.71
CA LEU A 401 8.55 -9.46 20.81
C LEU A 401 8.02 -8.75 22.07
N TYR A 402 6.87 -9.21 22.56
CA TYR A 402 6.22 -8.67 23.76
C TYR A 402 6.24 -9.66 24.89
N THR A 403 6.35 -9.15 26.14
CA THR A 403 6.09 -9.89 27.36
C THR A 403 4.89 -9.30 28.07
N MET A 404 4.04 -10.17 28.63
CA MET A 404 2.86 -9.78 29.39
C MET A 404 2.62 -10.71 30.57
N ASN A 405 1.96 -10.20 31.60
CA ASN A 405 1.53 -11.03 32.75
C ASN A 405 0.13 -11.56 32.47
N LEU A 406 0.00 -12.87 32.43
CA LEU A 406 -1.26 -13.56 32.20
C LEU A 406 -1.54 -14.54 33.33
N THR A 407 -2.81 -14.69 33.70
CA THR A 407 -3.28 -15.77 34.57
C THR A 407 -3.43 -17.07 33.77
N GLY A 408 -3.41 -18.22 34.48
CA GLY A 408 -3.66 -19.50 33.81
C GLY A 408 -5.05 -19.60 33.13
N ALA A 409 -6.04 -18.85 33.61
CA ALA A 409 -7.37 -18.79 33.02
C ALA A 409 -7.34 -18.03 31.66
N GLU A 410 -6.60 -16.92 31.56
CA GLU A 410 -6.42 -16.16 30.35
C GLU A 410 -5.63 -16.97 29.32
N ILE A 411 -4.54 -17.62 29.71
CA ILE A 411 -3.77 -18.53 28.84
C ILE A 411 -4.68 -19.61 28.26
N LYS A 412 -5.49 -20.27 29.13
CA LYS A 412 -6.44 -21.30 28.69
C LYS A 412 -7.45 -20.73 27.70
N GLY A 413 -8.05 -19.57 27.99
CA GLY A 413 -9.04 -18.93 27.12
C GLY A 413 -8.47 -18.62 25.72
N PHE A 414 -7.24 -18.10 25.68
CA PHE A 414 -6.55 -17.81 24.41
C PHE A 414 -6.29 -19.08 23.58
N LEU A 415 -5.84 -20.17 24.23
CA LEU A 415 -5.63 -21.44 23.53
C LEU A 415 -6.92 -22.08 23.04
N GLU A 416 -7.99 -22.05 23.83
CA GLU A 416 -9.31 -22.57 23.41
C GLU A 416 -9.83 -21.83 22.17
N GLU A 417 -9.71 -20.50 22.13
CA GLU A 417 -10.10 -19.70 20.97
C GLU A 417 -9.24 -20.01 19.75
N SER A 418 -7.91 -20.09 19.91
CA SER A 418 -6.98 -20.43 18.83
C SER A 418 -7.27 -21.81 18.22
N TYR A 419 -7.45 -22.82 19.07
CA TYR A 419 -7.75 -24.17 18.61
C TYR A 419 -9.15 -24.31 18.00
N ALA A 420 -10.14 -23.56 18.49
CA ALA A 420 -11.46 -23.51 17.89
C ALA A 420 -11.42 -22.92 16.48
N MET A 421 -10.56 -21.96 16.23
CA MET A 421 -10.34 -21.42 14.87
C MET A 421 -9.79 -22.49 13.94
N TRP A 422 -8.71 -23.19 14.34
CA TRP A 422 -8.10 -24.25 13.55
C TRP A 422 -9.07 -25.37 13.20
N THR A 423 -9.77 -25.91 14.17
CA THR A 423 -10.59 -27.13 14.02
C THR A 423 -11.95 -26.89 13.38
N ASN A 424 -12.57 -25.71 13.59
CA ASN A 424 -13.97 -25.48 13.26
C ASN A 424 -14.25 -24.27 12.36
N ARG A 425 -13.32 -23.30 12.30
CA ARG A 425 -13.55 -22.02 11.61
C ARG A 425 -12.56 -21.71 10.49
N MET A 426 -11.49 -22.48 10.43
CA MET A 426 -10.48 -22.30 9.37
C MET A 426 -11.04 -22.65 8.01
N LYS A 427 -10.96 -21.73 7.07
CA LYS A 427 -11.57 -21.84 5.74
C LYS A 427 -10.52 -22.04 4.64
N SER A 428 -9.27 -21.61 4.89
CA SER A 428 -8.18 -21.68 3.93
C SER A 428 -6.84 -21.93 4.64
N PRO A 429 -5.80 -22.37 3.92
CA PRO A 429 -4.44 -22.44 4.45
C PRO A 429 -3.92 -21.07 4.95
N ASP A 430 -4.46 -19.96 4.46
CA ASP A 430 -4.04 -18.62 4.85
C ASP A 430 -4.50 -18.24 6.26
N ASP A 431 -5.54 -18.90 6.76
CA ASP A 431 -6.03 -18.70 8.14
C ASP A 431 -5.05 -19.27 9.20
N HIS A 432 -4.02 -20.00 8.79
CA HIS A 432 -3.05 -20.65 9.68
C HIS A 432 -2.21 -19.66 10.51
N VAL A 433 -2.04 -18.43 10.06
CA VAL A 433 -1.31 -17.38 10.79
C VAL A 433 -1.95 -17.04 12.14
N LEU A 434 -3.22 -17.34 12.31
CA LEU A 434 -3.98 -17.12 13.54
C LEU A 434 -3.90 -18.31 14.53
N PHE A 435 -3.30 -19.43 14.10
CA PHE A 435 -3.15 -20.61 14.92
C PHE A 435 -1.92 -20.50 15.83
N CYS A 436 -2.15 -20.23 17.11
CA CYS A 436 -1.09 -20.03 18.07
C CYS A 436 -0.77 -21.32 18.83
N LEU A 437 0.52 -21.58 18.98
CA LEU A 437 1.06 -22.70 19.73
C LEU A 437 1.64 -22.21 21.06
N LEU A 438 1.54 -23.05 22.10
CA LEU A 438 2.06 -22.77 23.41
C LEU A 438 3.26 -23.67 23.73
N TYR A 439 4.30 -23.08 24.28
CA TYR A 439 5.43 -23.79 24.86
C TYR A 439 5.74 -23.23 26.26
N THR A 440 6.03 -24.10 27.19
CA THR A 440 6.41 -23.73 28.56
C THR A 440 7.90 -23.89 28.77
N SER A 441 8.51 -22.96 29.48
CA SER A 441 9.90 -23.09 29.92
C SER A 441 10.06 -24.40 30.71
N PRO A 442 11.16 -25.14 30.55
CA PRO A 442 11.48 -26.27 31.41
C PRO A 442 11.40 -25.85 32.88
N SER A 443 10.85 -26.73 33.72
CA SER A 443 10.78 -26.50 35.16
C SER A 443 12.13 -26.03 35.73
N PRO A 444 12.18 -25.13 36.73
CA PRO A 444 13.43 -24.75 37.39
C PRO A 444 14.29 -25.94 37.84
N ARG A 445 13.66 -27.13 38.07
CA ARG A 445 14.36 -28.38 38.37
C ARG A 445 15.13 -28.94 37.17
N ASP A 446 14.72 -28.66 35.96
CA ASP A 446 15.35 -29.15 34.73
C ASP A 446 16.51 -28.23 34.27
N ARG A 447 16.54 -26.98 34.74
CA ARG A 447 17.66 -26.03 34.47
C ARG A 447 18.92 -26.31 35.31
N GLN A 448 18.86 -27.22 36.29
CA GLN A 448 19.98 -27.57 37.16
C GLN A 448 20.72 -28.87 36.75
N LYS A 449 20.38 -29.43 35.60
CA LYS A 449 21.11 -30.54 34.97
C LYS A 449 21.80 -30.04 33.70
#